data_65d28ab2765f09f95f05643b37434bf7
#
_entry.id   65d28ab2765f09f95f05643b37434bf7
#
_cell.length_a   1.000
_cell.length_b   1.000
_cell.length_c   1.000
_cell.angle_alpha   90.00
_cell.angle_beta   90.00
_cell.angle_gamma   90.00
#
_symmetry.space_group_name_H-M   'P 1'
#
loop_
_entity.id
_entity.type
_entity.pdbx_description
1 polymer ?
#
loop_
_entity_poly.entity_id
_entity_poly.type
_entity_poly.pdbx_seq_one_letter_code
_entity_poly.pdbx_strand_id
1 'polypeptide(L)'
;MKRFLLSIIYLYLAGMLVAQTAPLEILPYPNEVKVHPGHYPFMSCQLVYPNALKNEADYLKQLLLEEHGLIVQHTKQGNMQLTLSKWIPHPEGYRLTVNEQGIRIEGSTPQGVFYGLQTFRQLITTHQGQIRIPYVVIDDAPAFKWRSFMLDDGRAFKGMKEVKQLLDEMAILKMNTFHWHLTEDQGWRIEIKKYPLLTEIGAHRAVSYTHLRAHETLRHL
;
A
#
# COMPACT_ATOMS: atom_id res chain seq x y z
N MET A 1 -22.88 22.13 -51.46
CA MET A 1 -23.05 22.60 -50.09
C MET A 1 -23.45 21.51 -49.11
N LYS A 2 -24.49 20.70 -49.31
CA LYS A 2 -24.92 19.64 -48.35
C LYS A 2 -23.84 18.57 -48.02
N ARG A 3 -22.99 18.19 -48.98
CA ARG A 3 -21.91 17.20 -48.75
C ARG A 3 -20.73 17.76 -47.92
N PHE A 4 -20.50 19.08 -47.99
CA PHE A 4 -19.47 19.72 -47.20
C PHE A 4 -19.87 19.89 -45.73
N LEU A 5 -21.15 20.16 -45.44
CA LEU A 5 -21.68 20.23 -44.09
C LEU A 5 -21.62 18.87 -43.36
N LEU A 6 -21.94 17.77 -44.08
CA LEU A 6 -21.85 16.42 -43.50
C LEU A 6 -20.41 16.02 -43.13
N SER A 7 -19.42 16.40 -43.93
CA SER A 7 -18.00 16.13 -43.63
C SER A 7 -17.50 16.90 -42.39
N ILE A 8 -17.95 18.14 -42.17
CA ILE A 8 -17.61 18.92 -40.99
C ILE A 8 -18.25 18.36 -39.71
N ILE A 9 -19.51 17.89 -39.81
CA ILE A 9 -20.20 17.24 -38.68
C ILE A 9 -19.51 15.91 -38.32
N TYR A 10 -19.03 15.13 -39.29
CA TYR A 10 -18.27 13.90 -39.04
C TYR A 10 -16.91 14.19 -38.40
N LEU A 11 -16.21 15.26 -38.78
CA LEU A 11 -14.97 15.69 -38.11
C LEU A 11 -15.21 16.16 -36.69
N TYR A 12 -16.32 16.83 -36.41
CA TYR A 12 -16.69 17.28 -35.05
C TYR A 12 -17.10 16.12 -34.13
N LEU A 13 -17.81 15.11 -34.66
CA LEU A 13 -18.16 13.89 -33.94
C LEU A 13 -16.96 12.97 -33.67
N ALA A 14 -15.97 12.94 -34.55
CA ALA A 14 -14.74 12.19 -34.36
C ALA A 14 -13.81 12.85 -33.29
N GLY A 15 -13.93 14.15 -33.06
CA GLY A 15 -13.18 14.88 -32.02
C GLY A 15 -13.73 14.71 -30.60
N MET A 16 -14.91 14.10 -30.43
CA MET A 16 -15.51 13.79 -29.13
C MET A 16 -15.30 12.33 -28.68
N LEU A 17 -14.35 11.60 -29.23
CA LEU A 17 -13.81 10.44 -28.54
C LEU A 17 -13.04 10.96 -27.33
N VAL A 18 -13.77 11.21 -26.24
CA VAL A 18 -13.16 11.33 -24.91
C VAL A 18 -12.39 10.04 -24.71
N ALA A 19 -11.08 10.13 -24.76
CA ALA A 19 -10.23 9.00 -24.43
C ALA A 19 -10.67 8.54 -23.02
N GLN A 20 -11.42 7.46 -22.95
CA GLN A 20 -11.73 6.81 -21.68
C GLN A 20 -10.37 6.41 -21.10
N THR A 21 -9.92 7.16 -20.12
CA THR A 21 -8.73 6.78 -19.37
C THR A 21 -9.03 5.41 -18.77
N ALA A 22 -8.20 4.42 -19.07
CA ALA A 22 -8.33 3.11 -18.46
C ALA A 22 -8.40 3.28 -16.93
N PRO A 23 -9.27 2.50 -16.26
CA PRO A 23 -9.36 2.56 -14.82
C PRO A 23 -7.98 2.25 -14.22
N LEU A 24 -7.61 2.97 -13.15
CA LEU A 24 -6.36 2.73 -12.46
C LEU A 24 -6.41 1.35 -11.78
N GLU A 25 -5.33 0.59 -11.89
CA GLU A 25 -5.19 -0.72 -11.25
C GLU A 25 -4.75 -0.54 -9.79
N ILE A 26 -5.68 -0.13 -8.93
CA ILE A 26 -5.45 0.11 -7.49
C ILE A 26 -6.36 -0.81 -6.67
N LEU A 27 -5.81 -1.48 -5.67
CA LEU A 27 -6.54 -2.33 -4.73
C LEU A 27 -6.22 -1.96 -3.28
N PRO A 28 -7.23 -1.75 -2.42
CA PRO A 28 -8.65 -1.55 -2.73
C PRO A 28 -8.87 -0.31 -3.59
N TYR A 29 -9.88 -0.32 -4.45
CA TYR A 29 -10.18 0.84 -5.29
C TYR A 29 -10.68 1.99 -4.41
N PRO A 30 -10.10 3.21 -4.53
CA PRO A 30 -10.47 4.34 -3.70
C PRO A 30 -11.91 4.83 -3.94
N ASN A 31 -12.49 5.49 -2.93
CA ASN A 31 -13.87 5.99 -2.99
C ASN A 31 -14.08 7.02 -4.10
N GLU A 32 -13.16 7.97 -4.25
CA GLU A 32 -13.22 8.98 -5.30
C GLU A 32 -11.88 9.06 -6.04
N VAL A 33 -11.93 8.96 -7.36
CA VAL A 33 -10.76 9.03 -8.23
C VAL A 33 -11.06 9.96 -9.40
N LYS A 34 -10.24 10.99 -9.56
CA LYS A 34 -10.27 11.90 -10.72
C LYS A 34 -8.94 11.84 -11.44
N VAL A 35 -8.92 11.21 -12.61
CA VAL A 35 -7.74 11.12 -13.46
C VAL A 35 -7.71 12.31 -14.42
N HIS A 36 -6.53 12.92 -14.56
CA HIS A 36 -6.29 14.02 -15.50
C HIS A 36 -5.31 13.58 -16.59
N PRO A 37 -5.36 14.18 -17.78
CA PRO A 37 -4.40 13.88 -18.84
C PRO A 37 -2.96 14.20 -18.43
N GLY A 38 -2.03 13.28 -18.70
CA GLY A 38 -0.60 13.45 -18.42
C GLY A 38 -0.10 12.63 -17.23
N HIS A 39 1.21 12.75 -17.01
CA HIS A 39 1.93 12.01 -15.98
C HIS A 39 3.00 12.90 -15.37
N TYR A 40 3.25 12.75 -14.10
CA TYR A 40 4.37 13.33 -13.41
C TYR A 40 5.63 12.47 -13.64
N PRO A 41 6.72 13.02 -14.22
CA PRO A 41 7.99 12.30 -14.35
C PRO A 41 8.69 12.27 -13.00
N PHE A 42 8.76 11.10 -12.35
CA PHE A 42 9.31 10.97 -11.02
C PHE A 42 10.77 10.49 -11.08
N MET A 43 11.69 11.43 -11.33
CA MET A 43 13.13 11.15 -11.49
C MET A 43 13.92 11.29 -10.20
N SER A 44 13.43 12.06 -9.24
CA SER A 44 14.02 12.26 -7.92
C SER A 44 12.94 12.61 -6.91
N CYS A 45 13.18 12.30 -5.63
CA CYS A 45 12.25 12.61 -4.55
C CYS A 45 12.88 13.58 -3.55
N GLN A 46 12.38 14.81 -3.53
CA GLN A 46 12.66 15.82 -2.54
C GLN A 46 11.45 15.93 -1.61
N LEU A 47 11.57 15.29 -0.45
CA LEU A 47 10.45 15.06 0.47
C LEU A 47 10.38 16.15 1.53
N VAL A 48 9.19 16.71 1.70
CA VAL A 48 8.83 17.64 2.77
C VAL A 48 7.84 16.97 3.69
N TYR A 49 8.12 16.94 4.99
CA TYR A 49 7.22 16.36 5.99
C TYR A 49 7.43 16.98 7.37
N PRO A 50 6.40 17.08 8.22
CA PRO A 50 6.53 17.46 9.61
C PRO A 50 7.08 16.29 10.45
N ASN A 51 7.71 16.59 11.58
CA ASN A 51 8.30 15.55 12.45
C ASN A 51 7.29 14.48 12.91
N ALA A 52 6.01 14.83 13.01
CA ALA A 52 4.93 13.90 13.35
C ALA A 52 4.74 12.78 12.31
N LEU A 53 5.27 12.93 11.09
CA LEU A 53 5.19 11.96 9.99
C LEU A 53 6.56 11.33 9.67
N LYS A 54 7.47 11.31 10.66
CA LYS A 54 8.80 10.75 10.46
C LYS A 54 8.77 9.26 10.07
N ASN A 55 7.91 8.47 10.71
CA ASN A 55 7.81 7.03 10.44
C ASN A 55 7.30 6.77 9.00
N GLU A 56 6.28 7.49 8.57
CA GLU A 56 5.72 7.42 7.22
C GLU A 56 6.73 7.88 6.17
N ALA A 57 7.51 8.92 6.49
CA ALA A 57 8.60 9.38 5.63
C ALA A 57 9.75 8.37 5.54
N ASP A 58 10.13 7.73 6.64
CA ASP A 58 11.18 6.72 6.65
C ASP A 58 10.72 5.45 5.91
N TYR A 59 9.45 5.04 6.07
CA TYR A 59 8.84 3.99 5.27
C TYR A 59 8.90 4.30 3.76
N LEU A 60 8.50 5.51 3.35
CA LEU A 60 8.56 5.93 1.95
C LEU A 60 9.98 5.92 1.39
N LYS A 61 10.98 6.35 2.18
CA LYS A 61 12.39 6.31 1.77
C LYS A 61 12.85 4.89 1.48
N GLN A 62 12.53 3.96 2.38
CA GLN A 62 12.87 2.56 2.21
C GLN A 62 12.18 1.96 0.99
N LEU A 63 10.88 2.17 0.86
CA LEU A 63 10.08 1.71 -0.27
C LEU A 63 10.66 2.16 -1.62
N LEU A 64 10.92 3.46 -1.78
CA LEU A 64 11.42 4.02 -3.03
C LEU A 64 12.85 3.55 -3.35
N LEU A 65 13.67 3.32 -2.34
CA LEU A 65 14.99 2.77 -2.51
C LEU A 65 14.95 1.30 -2.94
N GLU A 66 14.15 0.48 -2.27
CA GLU A 66 14.09 -0.97 -2.50
C GLU A 66 13.40 -1.32 -3.82
N GLU A 67 12.28 -0.66 -4.15
CA GLU A 67 11.49 -1.00 -5.33
C GLU A 67 11.93 -0.27 -6.60
N HIS A 68 12.51 0.94 -6.46
CA HIS A 68 12.78 1.80 -7.59
C HIS A 68 14.21 2.35 -7.65
N GLY A 69 15.06 2.04 -6.66
CA GLY A 69 16.43 2.56 -6.58
C GLY A 69 16.51 4.08 -6.36
N LEU A 70 15.43 4.73 -5.92
CA LEU A 70 15.36 6.17 -5.74
C LEU A 70 15.77 6.57 -4.33
N ILE A 71 16.76 7.47 -4.24
CA ILE A 71 17.17 8.07 -2.98
C ILE A 71 16.30 9.30 -2.70
N VAL A 72 15.67 9.30 -1.53
CA VAL A 72 14.81 10.40 -1.06
C VAL A 72 15.63 11.39 -0.24
N GLN A 73 15.57 12.65 -0.60
CA GLN A 73 16.21 13.75 0.13
C GLN A 73 15.17 14.49 0.98
N HIS A 74 15.45 14.71 2.26
CA HIS A 74 14.62 15.58 3.11
C HIS A 74 14.99 17.04 2.86
N THR A 75 14.00 17.87 2.50
CA THR A 75 14.20 19.27 2.11
C THR A 75 13.11 20.17 2.70
N LYS A 76 13.35 21.48 2.68
CA LYS A 76 12.31 22.46 3.09
C LYS A 76 11.31 22.76 1.97
N GLN A 77 11.71 22.57 0.72
CA GLN A 77 10.87 22.71 -0.46
C GLN A 77 11.17 21.53 -1.38
N GLY A 78 10.14 20.85 -1.87
CA GLY A 78 10.33 19.64 -2.65
C GLY A 78 9.14 19.31 -3.53
N ASN A 79 9.35 18.29 -4.35
CA ASN A 79 8.35 17.80 -5.29
C ASN A 79 7.39 16.76 -4.68
N MET A 80 7.63 16.36 -3.43
CA MET A 80 6.73 15.48 -2.69
C MET A 80 6.50 15.98 -1.26
N GLN A 81 5.24 15.98 -0.83
CA GLN A 81 4.84 16.48 0.48
C GLN A 81 3.96 15.49 1.21
N LEU A 82 4.27 15.24 2.49
CA LEU A 82 3.38 14.55 3.43
C LEU A 82 2.87 15.57 4.45
N THR A 83 1.58 15.62 4.66
CA THR A 83 0.96 16.60 5.57
C THR A 83 -0.19 16.00 6.37
N LEU A 84 -0.45 16.60 7.54
CA LEU A 84 -1.66 16.32 8.31
C LEU A 84 -2.70 17.40 8.06
N SER A 85 -3.93 17.00 7.80
CA SER A 85 -5.04 17.89 7.48
C SER A 85 -6.24 17.63 8.38
N LYS A 86 -6.70 18.65 9.09
CA LYS A 86 -7.92 18.60 9.92
C LYS A 86 -9.22 18.59 9.08
N TRP A 87 -9.10 18.85 7.78
CA TRP A 87 -10.25 18.89 6.87
C TRP A 87 -10.65 17.51 6.34
N ILE A 88 -9.85 16.49 6.60
CA ILE A 88 -10.18 15.10 6.27
C ILE A 88 -10.95 14.53 7.47
N PRO A 89 -12.24 14.21 7.32
CA PRO A 89 -13.10 13.90 8.46
C PRO A 89 -12.86 12.52 9.08
N HIS A 90 -12.42 11.55 8.27
CA HIS A 90 -12.20 10.18 8.73
C HIS A 90 -10.76 9.99 9.27
N PRO A 91 -10.57 9.40 10.47
CA PRO A 91 -9.21 9.21 11.05
C PRO A 91 -8.22 8.47 10.15
N GLU A 92 -8.69 7.53 9.38
CA GLU A 92 -7.90 6.77 8.41
C GLU A 92 -8.02 7.31 6.98
N GLY A 93 -8.66 8.49 6.82
CA GLY A 93 -8.86 9.12 5.52
C GLY A 93 -7.59 9.82 5.01
N TYR A 94 -7.48 9.91 3.70
CA TYR A 94 -6.41 10.63 3.02
C TYR A 94 -6.89 11.25 1.71
N ARG A 95 -6.13 12.26 1.27
CA ARG A 95 -6.16 12.83 -0.09
C ARG A 95 -4.79 12.67 -0.71
N LEU A 96 -4.73 12.13 -1.92
CA LEU A 96 -3.54 12.06 -2.75
C LEU A 96 -3.75 12.91 -4.00
N THR A 97 -2.84 13.85 -4.23
CA THR A 97 -2.85 14.71 -5.41
C THR A 97 -1.52 14.55 -6.15
N VAL A 98 -1.60 14.26 -7.43
CA VAL A 98 -0.45 14.26 -8.36
C VAL A 98 -0.78 15.21 -9.51
N ASN A 99 0.04 16.22 -9.70
CA ASN A 99 -0.10 17.22 -10.77
C ASN A 99 1.28 17.72 -11.25
N GLU A 100 1.32 18.72 -12.10
CA GLU A 100 2.58 19.31 -12.62
C GLU A 100 3.48 19.88 -11.52
N GLN A 101 2.93 20.32 -10.39
CA GLN A 101 3.67 20.88 -9.27
C GLN A 101 4.31 19.80 -8.40
N GLY A 102 3.87 18.53 -8.52
CA GLY A 102 4.41 17.41 -7.76
C GLY A 102 3.34 16.54 -7.11
N ILE A 103 3.71 15.92 -5.99
CA ILE A 103 2.93 14.93 -5.30
C ILE A 103 2.64 15.41 -3.89
N ARG A 104 1.38 15.33 -3.48
CA ARG A 104 0.96 15.65 -2.11
C ARG A 104 0.09 14.53 -1.55
N ILE A 105 0.45 14.07 -0.36
CA ILE A 105 -0.34 13.12 0.41
C ILE A 105 -0.72 13.78 1.73
N GLU A 106 -2.01 13.92 1.95
CA GLU A 106 -2.60 14.52 3.14
C GLU A 106 -3.42 13.47 3.87
N GLY A 107 -3.20 13.29 5.15
CA GLY A 107 -3.99 12.38 5.98
C GLY A 107 -4.58 13.12 7.17
N SER A 108 -5.69 12.62 7.71
CA SER A 108 -6.23 13.10 8.97
C SER A 108 -5.30 12.77 10.15
N THR A 109 -4.65 11.61 10.07
CA THR A 109 -3.68 11.08 11.03
C THR A 109 -2.48 10.50 10.29
N PRO A 110 -1.37 10.14 10.96
CA PRO A 110 -0.27 9.39 10.36
C PRO A 110 -0.74 8.12 9.64
N GLN A 111 -1.70 7.39 10.21
CA GLN A 111 -2.30 6.20 9.59
C GLN A 111 -2.97 6.52 8.25
N GLY A 112 -3.71 7.63 8.15
CA GLY A 112 -4.29 8.09 6.88
C GLY A 112 -3.20 8.39 5.84
N VAL A 113 -2.12 9.08 6.23
CA VAL A 113 -0.97 9.31 5.35
C VAL A 113 -0.35 7.98 4.90
N PHE A 114 -0.19 7.00 5.79
CA PHE A 114 0.32 5.67 5.45
C PHE A 114 -0.55 4.98 4.38
N TYR A 115 -1.87 5.05 4.48
CA TYR A 115 -2.77 4.50 3.45
C TYR A 115 -2.68 5.26 2.12
N GLY A 116 -2.47 6.57 2.19
CA GLY A 116 -2.17 7.36 1.00
C GLY A 116 -0.86 6.93 0.32
N LEU A 117 0.16 6.58 1.11
CA LEU A 117 1.42 6.02 0.60
C LEU A 117 1.21 4.64 -0.08
N GLN A 118 0.33 3.78 0.45
CA GLN A 118 0.01 2.50 -0.19
C GLN A 118 -0.69 2.68 -1.54
N THR A 119 -1.56 3.68 -1.65
CA THR A 119 -2.17 4.04 -2.93
C THR A 119 -1.14 4.65 -3.90
N PHE A 120 -0.29 5.54 -3.41
CA PHE A 120 0.81 6.12 -4.19
C PHE A 120 1.74 5.04 -4.75
N ARG A 121 2.14 4.05 -3.93
CA ARG A 121 2.96 2.91 -4.36
C ARG A 121 2.38 2.20 -5.57
N GLN A 122 1.08 1.97 -5.61
CA GLN A 122 0.38 1.28 -6.70
C GLN A 122 0.23 2.15 -7.98
N LEU A 123 0.35 3.47 -7.86
CA LEU A 123 0.32 4.39 -9.01
C LEU A 123 1.66 4.51 -9.74
N ILE A 124 2.75 4.06 -9.11
CA ILE A 124 4.08 4.14 -9.71
C ILE A 124 4.17 3.14 -10.86
N THR A 125 4.40 3.65 -12.07
CA THR A 125 4.60 2.83 -13.26
C THR A 125 5.95 3.11 -13.88
N THR A 126 6.57 2.09 -14.48
CA THR A 126 7.83 2.25 -15.21
C THR A 126 7.55 2.07 -16.70
N HIS A 127 7.85 3.09 -17.48
CA HIS A 127 7.73 3.04 -18.93
C HIS A 127 9.07 3.44 -19.56
N GLN A 128 9.66 2.57 -20.37
CA GLN A 128 10.97 2.78 -21.01
C GLN A 128 12.09 3.19 -20.02
N GLY A 129 12.11 2.59 -18.82
CA GLY A 129 13.07 2.90 -17.77
C GLY A 129 12.82 4.21 -17.01
N GLN A 130 11.75 4.92 -17.30
CA GLN A 130 11.34 6.14 -16.58
C GLN A 130 10.16 5.87 -15.67
N ILE A 131 10.24 6.32 -14.44
CA ILE A 131 9.13 6.26 -13.49
C ILE A 131 8.14 7.36 -13.84
N ARG A 132 6.87 7.00 -13.96
CA ARG A 132 5.75 7.90 -14.27
C ARG A 132 4.60 7.66 -13.31
N ILE A 133 3.96 8.72 -12.89
CA ILE A 133 2.80 8.68 -12.00
C ILE A 133 1.69 9.47 -12.68
N PRO A 134 0.50 8.90 -12.91
CA PRO A 134 -0.59 9.60 -13.58
C PRO A 134 -1.02 10.83 -12.79
N TYR A 135 -1.42 11.89 -13.48
CA TYR A 135 -2.06 13.03 -12.82
C TYR A 135 -3.41 12.62 -12.28
N VAL A 136 -3.57 12.73 -10.97
CA VAL A 136 -4.74 12.20 -10.29
C VAL A 136 -5.04 12.98 -9.00
N VAL A 137 -6.32 13.04 -8.66
CA VAL A 137 -6.79 13.41 -7.33
C VAL A 137 -7.60 12.24 -6.79
N ILE A 138 -7.20 11.73 -5.65
CA ILE A 138 -7.85 10.62 -4.95
C ILE A 138 -8.24 11.09 -3.55
N ASP A 139 -9.52 10.91 -3.22
CA ASP A 139 -10.04 11.03 -1.87
C ASP A 139 -10.54 9.66 -1.41
N ASP A 140 -10.02 9.18 -0.30
CA ASP A 140 -10.33 7.83 0.17
C ASP A 140 -10.39 7.76 1.70
N ALA A 141 -11.23 6.86 2.16
CA ALA A 141 -11.34 6.44 3.55
C ALA A 141 -11.93 5.03 3.60
N PRO A 142 -11.54 4.19 4.55
CA PRO A 142 -12.04 2.82 4.61
C PRO A 142 -13.53 2.79 4.97
N ALA A 143 -14.28 1.91 4.27
CA ALA A 143 -15.69 1.65 4.56
C ALA A 143 -15.90 0.87 5.87
N PHE A 144 -14.91 0.05 6.26
CA PHE A 144 -14.96 -0.78 7.46
C PHE A 144 -13.86 -0.41 8.44
N LYS A 145 -14.23 -0.24 9.70
CA LYS A 145 -13.30 0.05 10.79
C LYS A 145 -12.37 -1.14 11.08
N TRP A 146 -12.85 -2.37 10.90
CA TRP A 146 -12.08 -3.60 11.13
C TRP A 146 -11.81 -4.30 9.80
N ARG A 147 -10.53 -4.41 9.45
CA ARG A 147 -10.04 -5.07 8.23
C ARG A 147 -8.93 -6.02 8.63
N SER A 148 -9.30 -7.27 8.89
CA SER A 148 -8.41 -8.25 9.50
C SER A 148 -8.09 -9.42 8.58
N PHE A 149 -6.93 -10.00 8.82
CA PHE A 149 -6.54 -11.31 8.33
C PHE A 149 -6.15 -12.20 9.51
N MET A 150 -6.51 -13.49 9.46
CA MET A 150 -6.11 -14.46 10.46
C MET A 150 -5.19 -15.50 9.83
N LEU A 151 -4.01 -15.70 10.43
CA LEU A 151 -3.07 -16.75 10.07
C LEU A 151 -3.04 -17.81 11.18
N ASP A 152 -3.29 -19.05 10.80
CA ASP A 152 -3.23 -20.20 11.70
C ASP A 152 -1.86 -20.88 11.58
N ASP A 153 -0.90 -20.40 12.37
CA ASP A 153 0.43 -21.00 12.51
C ASP A 153 0.44 -22.16 13.52
N GLY A 154 -0.58 -22.27 14.36
CA GLY A 154 -0.75 -23.41 15.26
C GLY A 154 -0.84 -24.71 14.48
N ARG A 155 -1.69 -24.75 13.44
CA ARG A 155 -1.88 -25.92 12.58
C ARG A 155 -0.80 -26.10 11.52
N ALA A 156 -0.32 -25.01 10.91
CA ALA A 156 0.66 -25.07 9.83
C ALA A 156 1.64 -23.90 9.94
N PHE A 157 2.75 -24.12 10.63
CA PHE A 157 3.78 -23.10 10.85
C PHE A 157 4.38 -22.61 9.53
N LYS A 158 4.37 -21.28 9.35
CA LYS A 158 4.85 -20.62 8.13
C LYS A 158 6.25 -20.04 8.27
N GLY A 159 6.63 -19.66 9.48
CA GLY A 159 7.91 -19.00 9.73
C GLY A 159 7.86 -17.48 9.53
N MET A 160 8.95 -16.84 9.97
CA MET A 160 9.03 -15.38 10.06
C MET A 160 8.99 -14.71 8.68
N LYS A 161 9.60 -15.32 7.66
CA LYS A 161 9.68 -14.73 6.31
C LYS A 161 8.30 -14.58 5.69
N GLU A 162 7.51 -15.64 5.74
CA GLU A 162 6.16 -15.67 5.18
C GLU A 162 5.22 -14.74 5.94
N VAL A 163 5.36 -14.66 7.27
CA VAL A 163 4.58 -13.72 8.09
C VAL A 163 4.91 -12.27 7.74
N LYS A 164 6.18 -11.92 7.55
CA LYS A 164 6.58 -10.57 7.13
C LYS A 164 6.02 -10.22 5.75
N GLN A 165 6.10 -11.14 4.78
CA GLN A 165 5.49 -10.94 3.46
C GLN A 165 3.98 -10.72 3.56
N LEU A 166 3.29 -11.51 4.39
CA LEU A 166 1.86 -11.33 4.62
C LEU A 166 1.53 -9.96 5.21
N LEU A 167 2.35 -9.47 6.16
CA LEU A 167 2.15 -8.13 6.73
C LEU A 167 2.36 -7.02 5.70
N ASP A 168 3.31 -7.18 4.78
CA ASP A 168 3.52 -6.24 3.67
C ASP A 168 2.31 -6.24 2.71
N GLU A 169 1.77 -7.39 2.35
CA GLU A 169 0.55 -7.50 1.54
C GLU A 169 -0.67 -6.90 2.26
N MET A 170 -0.82 -7.17 3.56
CA MET A 170 -1.86 -6.54 4.38
C MET A 170 -1.75 -5.02 4.38
N ALA A 171 -0.53 -4.47 4.43
CA ALA A 171 -0.28 -3.03 4.38
C ALA A 171 -0.72 -2.45 3.02
N ILE A 172 -0.35 -3.07 1.90
CA ILE A 172 -0.77 -2.68 0.54
C ILE A 172 -2.30 -2.64 0.43
N LEU A 173 -2.97 -3.64 0.98
CA LEU A 173 -4.44 -3.76 1.00
C LEU A 173 -5.11 -2.91 2.09
N LYS A 174 -4.33 -2.07 2.81
CA LYS A 174 -4.82 -1.18 3.87
C LYS A 174 -5.56 -1.92 5.01
N MET A 175 -5.18 -3.18 5.26
CA MET A 175 -5.69 -3.94 6.41
C MET A 175 -5.06 -3.40 7.70
N ASN A 176 -5.78 -3.48 8.83
CA ASN A 176 -5.35 -2.85 10.09
C ASN A 176 -5.29 -3.79 11.28
N THR A 177 -5.66 -5.06 11.10
CA THR A 177 -5.67 -6.03 12.20
C THR A 177 -5.13 -7.36 11.71
N PHE A 178 -4.09 -7.85 12.39
CA PHE A 178 -3.55 -9.19 12.18
C PHE A 178 -3.87 -10.08 13.37
N HIS A 179 -4.62 -11.16 13.11
CA HIS A 179 -4.87 -12.19 14.10
C HIS A 179 -3.89 -13.35 13.87
N TRP A 180 -2.86 -13.41 14.68
CA TRP A 180 -1.88 -14.48 14.60
C TRP A 180 -2.25 -15.59 15.57
N HIS A 181 -2.79 -16.71 15.05
CA HIS A 181 -3.18 -17.86 15.83
C HIS A 181 -1.98 -18.79 16.03
N LEU A 182 -1.38 -18.72 17.21
CA LEU A 182 -0.10 -19.37 17.54
C LEU A 182 -0.24 -20.60 18.41
N THR A 183 -1.42 -20.85 18.96
CA THR A 183 -1.63 -21.89 19.96
C THR A 183 -2.84 -22.73 19.63
N GLU A 184 -2.60 -24.02 19.40
CA GLU A 184 -3.61 -24.99 19.01
C GLU A 184 -3.26 -26.35 19.65
N ASP A 185 -4.21 -27.30 19.73
CA ASP A 185 -3.94 -28.68 20.17
C ASP A 185 -2.91 -29.38 19.27
N GLN A 186 -2.80 -28.93 18.02
CA GLN A 186 -1.87 -29.46 17.03
C GLN A 186 -0.47 -28.88 17.09
N GLY A 187 -0.29 -27.76 17.79
CA GLY A 187 1.02 -27.15 17.96
C GLY A 187 0.99 -25.84 18.74
N TRP A 188 1.94 -25.70 19.64
CA TRP A 188 2.18 -24.50 20.43
C TRP A 188 3.40 -23.74 19.86
N ARG A 189 3.23 -22.53 19.31
CA ARG A 189 4.27 -21.81 18.55
C ARG A 189 4.87 -20.60 19.28
N ILE A 190 4.32 -20.22 20.44
CA ILE A 190 4.83 -19.09 21.22
C ILE A 190 5.62 -19.58 22.43
N GLU A 191 6.86 -19.14 22.58
CA GLU A 191 7.69 -19.47 23.71
C GLU A 191 7.18 -18.74 24.96
N ILE A 192 6.94 -19.49 26.04
CA ILE A 192 6.66 -18.96 27.37
C ILE A 192 7.77 -19.45 28.31
N LYS A 193 8.69 -18.56 28.66
CA LYS A 193 9.86 -18.89 29.48
C LYS A 193 9.53 -19.60 30.81
N LYS A 194 8.37 -19.29 31.41
CA LYS A 194 7.90 -19.93 32.64
C LYS A 194 7.41 -21.36 32.41
N TYR A 195 7.03 -21.71 31.18
CA TYR A 195 6.47 -23.03 30.81
C TYR A 195 7.18 -23.56 29.55
N PRO A 196 8.47 -23.93 29.64
CA PRO A 196 9.28 -24.29 28.47
C PRO A 196 8.75 -25.56 27.75
N LEU A 197 8.14 -26.48 28.49
CA LEU A 197 7.55 -27.71 27.91
C LEU A 197 6.46 -27.44 26.88
N LEU A 198 5.81 -26.26 26.90
CA LEU A 198 4.83 -25.89 25.88
C LEU A 198 5.45 -25.82 24.49
N THR A 199 6.71 -25.41 24.38
CA THR A 199 7.43 -25.36 23.09
C THR A 199 8.36 -26.55 22.89
N GLU A 200 8.95 -27.09 23.94
CA GLU A 200 9.85 -28.25 23.83
C GLU A 200 9.10 -29.53 23.43
N ILE A 201 7.86 -29.72 23.91
CA ILE A 201 7.02 -30.85 23.60
C ILE A 201 5.85 -30.45 22.71
N GLY A 202 5.12 -29.39 23.09
CA GLY A 202 3.88 -28.99 22.42
C GLY A 202 4.07 -28.39 21.04
N ALA A 203 5.30 -27.98 20.66
CA ALA A 203 5.62 -27.51 19.30
C ALA A 203 5.84 -28.67 18.32
N HIS A 204 5.95 -29.90 18.80
CA HIS A 204 6.23 -31.07 17.98
C HIS A 204 4.97 -31.93 17.81
N ARG A 205 4.68 -32.30 16.57
CA ARG A 205 3.61 -33.19 16.22
C ARG A 205 4.18 -34.44 15.53
N ALA A 206 3.85 -35.63 16.04
CA ALA A 206 4.09 -36.85 15.32
C ALA A 206 3.14 -36.92 14.11
N VAL A 207 3.68 -36.83 12.91
CA VAL A 207 2.90 -36.93 11.66
C VAL A 207 2.88 -38.39 11.25
N SER A 208 1.73 -39.06 11.37
CA SER A 208 1.56 -40.42 10.91
C SER A 208 1.36 -40.54 9.38
N TYR A 209 1.10 -39.45 8.67
CA TYR A 209 0.96 -39.43 7.22
C TYR A 209 1.47 -38.11 6.61
N THR A 210 2.51 -38.24 5.74
CA THR A 210 3.05 -37.28 4.75
C THR A 210 3.67 -35.96 5.21
N HIS A 211 5.03 -35.92 5.15
CA HIS A 211 5.93 -34.86 4.70
C HIS A 211 5.97 -33.45 5.36
N LEU A 212 5.36 -33.18 6.50
CA LEU A 212 5.54 -31.90 7.17
C LEU A 212 6.05 -32.07 8.60
N ARG A 213 7.35 -31.94 8.79
CA ARG A 213 7.98 -31.79 10.10
C ARG A 213 7.81 -30.35 10.57
N ALA A 214 6.91 -30.10 11.50
CA ALA A 214 6.85 -28.82 12.20
C ALA A 214 7.83 -28.85 13.38
N HIS A 215 9.06 -28.40 13.17
CA HIS A 215 10.12 -28.31 14.19
C HIS A 215 10.48 -26.87 14.55
N GLU A 216 9.53 -25.93 14.45
CA GLU A 216 9.89 -24.54 14.61
C GLU A 216 9.03 -23.82 15.65
N THR A 217 9.69 -23.08 16.52
CA THR A 217 9.11 -22.18 17.50
C THR A 217 9.63 -20.77 17.26
N LEU A 218 8.79 -19.77 17.54
CA LEU A 218 9.20 -18.36 17.53
C LEU A 218 10.06 -18.08 18.78
N ARG A 219 11.37 -18.38 18.71
CA ARG A 219 12.31 -18.13 19.82
C ARG A 219 12.89 -16.73 19.85
N HIS A 220 12.76 -15.95 18.76
CA HIS A 220 13.45 -14.66 18.60
C HIS A 220 12.56 -13.65 17.86
N LEU A 221 11.43 -13.27 18.46
CA LEU A 221 10.69 -12.06 18.10
C LEU A 221 11.01 -10.95 19.08
#